data_5543a773e3fd2e867d84d4e92f929ed1
#
_entry.id   5543a773e3fd2e867d84d4e92f929ed1
#
_cell.length_a   1.000
_cell.length_b   1.000
_cell.length_c   1.000
_cell.angle_alpha   90.00
_cell.angle_beta   90.00
_cell.angle_gamma   90.00
#
_symmetry.space_group_name_H-M   'P 1'
#
loop_
_entity.id
_entity.type
_entity.pdbx_description
1 polymer ?
#
loop_
_entity_poly.entity_id
_entity_poly.type
_entity_poly.pdbx_seq_one_letter_code
_entity_poly.pdbx_strand_id
1 'polypeptide(L)' 'MQSAGLLDRDATCRFFGGTRPLNPATLYRGIRKGRYPKPVKIGPGSSRWLRAECEAALQHLIGRR' A
#
# COMPACT_ATOMS: atom_id res chain seq x y z
N MET A 1 -8.95 -4.77 18.95
CA MET A 1 -8.35 -5.18 18.35
C MET A 1 -7.79 -4.51 17.34
N GLN A 2 -7.07 -4.72 16.69
CA GLN A 2 -6.56 -3.99 15.85
C GLN A 2 -7.04 -4.15 14.58
N SER A 3 -7.02 -3.25 13.76
CA SER A 3 -7.50 -3.35 12.45
C SER A 3 -6.44 -3.92 11.61
N ALA A 4 -6.16 -5.13 11.85
CA ALA A 4 -5.06 -5.78 11.19
C ALA A 4 -5.21 -5.79 9.68
N GLY A 5 -6.43 -5.59 9.17
CA GLY A 5 -6.65 -5.63 7.75
C GLY A 5 -6.40 -4.31 7.02
N LEU A 6 -6.13 -3.24 7.74
CA LEU A 6 -5.98 -1.92 7.14
C LEU A 6 -4.61 -1.32 7.45
N LEU A 7 -4.03 -0.67 6.47
CA LEU A 7 -2.76 0.02 6.62
C LEU A 7 -2.95 1.48 6.26
N ASP A 8 -2.39 2.37 7.06
CA ASP A 8 -2.41 3.78 6.68
C ASP A 8 -1.29 4.05 5.67
N ARG A 9 -1.14 5.30 5.26
CA ARG A 9 -0.15 5.63 4.23
C ARG A 9 1.26 5.27 4.68
N ASP A 10 1.63 5.60 5.91
CA ASP A 10 2.97 5.33 6.38
C ASP A 10 3.23 3.83 6.46
N ALA A 11 2.27 3.08 6.97
CA ALA A 11 2.42 1.63 7.07
C ALA A 11 2.52 1.01 5.68
N THR A 12 1.76 1.52 4.71
CA THR A 12 1.80 1.02 3.36
C THR A 12 3.16 1.30 2.72
N CYS A 13 3.70 2.49 2.94
CA CYS A 13 5.02 2.82 2.43
C CYS A 13 6.08 1.88 3.00
N ARG A 14 5.98 1.58 4.30
CA ARG A 14 6.91 0.64 4.91
C ARG A 14 6.73 -0.77 4.38
N PHE A 15 5.47 -1.13 4.16
CA PHE A 15 5.17 -2.48 3.69
C PHE A 15 5.85 -2.75 2.35
N PHE A 16 5.74 -1.82 1.41
CA PHE A 16 6.32 -2.02 0.09
C PHE A 16 7.81 -1.64 0.04
N GLY A 17 8.25 -0.76 0.93
CA GLY A 17 9.61 -0.30 0.90
C GLY A 17 10.61 -1.20 1.62
N GLY A 18 10.13 -2.06 2.48
CA GLY A 18 11.02 -2.94 3.23
C GLY A 18 11.80 -2.19 4.30
N THR A 19 13.11 -2.26 4.25
CA THR A 19 13.94 -1.60 5.24
C THR A 19 13.89 -0.09 5.12
N ARG A 20 13.53 0.41 3.93
CA ARG A 20 13.47 1.84 3.72
C ARG A 20 12.09 2.17 3.17
N PRO A 21 11.28 2.92 3.88
CA PRO A 21 9.92 3.21 3.42
C PRO A 21 9.92 3.93 2.08
N LEU A 22 8.89 3.68 1.28
CA LEU A 22 8.72 4.39 0.04
C LEU A 22 8.40 5.85 0.32
N ASN A 23 8.83 6.71 -0.58
CA ASN A 23 8.36 8.08 -0.59
C ASN A 23 6.88 8.08 -0.98
N PRO A 24 6.03 8.89 -0.32
CA PRO A 24 4.61 8.92 -0.70
C PRO A 24 4.38 9.22 -2.18
N ALA A 25 5.21 10.06 -2.78
CA ALA A 25 5.06 10.34 -4.20
C ALA A 25 5.30 9.08 -5.04
N THR A 26 6.26 8.27 -4.63
CA THR A 26 6.52 7.01 -5.32
C THR A 26 5.34 6.06 -5.18
N LEU A 27 4.75 6.02 -3.98
CA LEU A 27 3.59 5.17 -3.74
C LEU A 27 2.45 5.56 -4.68
N TYR A 28 2.11 6.86 -4.72
CA TYR A 28 0.98 7.30 -5.53
C TYR A 28 1.24 7.16 -7.02
N ARG A 29 2.48 7.32 -7.43
CA ARG A 29 2.84 7.09 -8.83
C ARG A 29 2.63 5.62 -9.19
N GLY A 30 3.04 4.72 -8.30
CA GLY A 30 2.84 3.30 -8.53
C GLY A 30 1.36 2.91 -8.55
N ILE A 31 0.55 3.58 -7.73
CA ILE A 31 -0.89 3.33 -7.74
C ILE A 31 -1.46 3.70 -9.12
N ARG A 32 -1.04 4.84 -9.65
CA ARG A 32 -1.53 5.25 -10.96
C ARG A 32 -1.10 4.29 -12.06
N LYS A 33 0.06 3.67 -11.91
CA LYS A 33 0.55 2.73 -12.90
C LYS A 33 0.02 1.32 -12.69
N GLY A 34 -0.79 1.11 -11.65
CA GLY A 34 -1.33 -0.20 -11.37
C GLY A 34 -0.39 -1.12 -10.63
N ARG A 35 0.71 -0.58 -10.10
CA ARG A 35 1.68 -1.38 -9.40
C ARG A 35 1.26 -1.68 -7.97
N TYR A 36 0.58 -0.73 -7.34
CA TYR A 36 0.11 -0.85 -5.96
C TYR A 36 -1.40 -0.71 -5.93
N PRO A 37 -2.06 -1.27 -4.90
CA PRO A 37 -3.52 -1.20 -4.84
C PRO A 37 -3.99 0.21 -4.50
N LYS A 38 -5.21 0.53 -4.93
CA LYS A 38 -5.81 1.81 -4.62
C LYS A 38 -6.30 1.81 -3.19
N PRO A 39 -6.18 2.95 -2.50
CA PRO A 39 -6.69 3.02 -1.13
C PRO A 39 -8.21 3.13 -1.10
N VAL A 40 -8.78 2.77 0.05
CA VAL A 40 -10.19 3.02 0.29
C VAL A 40 -10.30 4.22 1.21
N LYS A 41 -11.31 5.05 0.98
CA LYS A 41 -11.52 6.22 1.80
C LYS A 41 -12.46 5.87 2.94
N ILE A 42 -11.98 6.08 4.16
CA ILE A 42 -12.79 5.78 5.33
C ILE A 42 -13.30 7.06 5.98
N GLY A 43 -12.96 8.21 5.44
CA GLY A 43 -13.43 9.50 5.93
C GLY A 43 -12.76 10.60 5.16
N PRO A 44 -13.14 11.85 5.38
CA PRO A 44 -12.55 12.98 4.69
C PRO A 44 -11.05 13.02 4.97
N GLY A 45 -10.25 12.96 3.92
CA GLY A 45 -8.82 13.00 4.06
C GLY A 45 -8.19 11.76 4.65
N SER A 46 -8.97 10.72 4.87
CA SER A 46 -8.45 9.49 5.45
C SER A 46 -8.49 8.37 4.44
N SER A 47 -7.33 7.85 4.13
CA SER A 47 -7.20 6.74 3.19
C SER A 47 -6.56 5.56 3.89
N ARG A 48 -7.02 4.37 3.57
CA ARG A 48 -6.43 3.15 4.10
C ARG A 48 -6.30 2.14 3.00
N TRP A 49 -5.31 1.30 3.11
CA TRP A 49 -5.09 0.22 2.13
C TRP A 49 -5.44 -1.09 2.79
N LEU A 50 -6.11 -1.96 2.04
CA LEU A 50 -6.41 -3.28 2.55
C LEU A 50 -5.14 -4.12 2.54
N ARG A 51 -4.82 -4.70 3.69
CA ARG A 51 -3.60 -5.48 3.80
C ARG A 51 -3.58 -6.65 2.82
N ALA A 52 -4.72 -7.29 2.65
CA ALA A 52 -4.80 -8.42 1.72
C ALA A 52 -4.45 -8.00 0.30
N GLU A 53 -4.91 -6.81 -0.10
CA GLU A 53 -4.58 -6.30 -1.43
C GLU A 53 -3.12 -5.95 -1.54
N CYS A 54 -2.55 -5.40 -0.48
CA CYS A 54 -1.12 -5.09 -0.47
C CYS A 54 -0.29 -6.36 -0.58
N GLU A 55 -0.69 -7.40 0.11
CA GLU A 55 0.03 -8.67 0.03
C GLU A 55 -0.08 -9.28 -1.36
N ALA A 56 -1.25 -9.20 -1.97
CA ALA A 56 -1.41 -9.72 -3.33
C ALA A 56 -0.55 -8.92 -4.31
N ALA A 57 -0.51 -7.61 -4.16
CA ALA A 57 0.29 -6.77 -5.04
C ALA A 57 1.78 -7.06 -4.86
N LEU A 58 2.20 -7.28 -3.62
CA LEU A 58 3.60 -7.60 -3.37
C LEU A 58 3.99 -8.92 -4.01
N GLN A 59 3.13 -9.92 -3.88
CA GLN A 59 3.40 -11.21 -4.52
C GLN A 59 3.50 -11.07 -6.03
N HIS A 60 2.65 -10.25 -6.61
CA HIS A 60 2.69 -10.02 -8.05
C HIS A 60 4.00 -9.36 -8.46
N LEU A 61 4.46 -8.37 -7.69
CA LEU A 61 5.72 -7.70 -7.99
C LEU A 61 6.91 -8.66 -7.86
N ILE A 62 6.89 -9.49 -6.82
CA ILE A 62 7.95 -10.46 -6.63
C ILE A 62 7.95 -11.47 -7.76
N GLY A 63 6.78 -11.93 -8.13
CA GLY A 63 6.67 -12.95 -9.16
C GLY A 63 7.06 -12.50 -10.54
N ARG A 64 7.16 -11.18 -10.74
CA ARG A 64 7.53 -10.67 -12.07
C ARG A 64 9.01 -10.56 -12.29
N ARG A 65 9.79 -10.76 -11.25
CA ARG A 65 11.24 -10.61 -11.39
C ARG A 65 11.90 -11.66 -12.22
#